data_c656c4f22daa7ee1955999667c485125
#
_entry.id   c656c4f22daa7ee1955999667c485125
#
_cell.length_a   1.000
_cell.length_b   1.000
_cell.length_c   1.000
_cell.angle_alpha   90.00
_cell.angle_beta   90.00
_cell.angle_gamma   90.00
#
_symmetry.space_group_name_H-M   'P 1'
#
loop_
_entity.id
_entity.type
_entity.pdbx_description
1 polymer ?
#
loop_
_entity_poly.entity_id
_entity_poly.type
_entity_poly.pdbx_seq_one_letter_code
_entity_poly.pdbx_strand_id
1 'polypeptide(L)'
;MRGVVRRFRSLPIRSRLAMLVAAAVAFGVAAVSVTCWFIVQGKLYEQVDSDLKEKVRRPGTIQLLQNCTTTPQENPEGIRPNGYVQLIKEEGEPCVDPTSQGTVRVTQSDRDVIKSGKSSNGVVRNGTDENGNAVRVLTLYLGVDASDSQPVALLLAAPLKSTQATLNELALILLLVSGIGVIGAGAAGLAVARAGLRPVDKLTEAVERVARTEDLTIRIPVEEDSEDEIARLSRSFNSMTASLANSRELQQQLIADAGHELRTPLTSLRTNVELLARSEETGRAIPPADRKALLSSVTAQMTELAALIGDLQTLSRSDAGTSADRVQVVALQETVDAALRRARLRGPELTIRADVEPWYVRAEPSALERAIVNILDNAVKFSPEGGTVDVSLKDGELTVRDHGPGIPAEELPHVFDRFWRSPSARALPGSGLGLSIVARTVQQSGGEVSLTPARGGGTVATVRLPGAPTPPPHLD
;
A
#
# COMPACT_ATOMS: atom_id res chain seq x y z
N MET A 1 0.61 16.55 -26.11
CA MET A 1 1.09 16.02 -24.81
C MET A 1 0.03 15.29 -23.99
N ARG A 2 -1.22 15.77 -23.87
CA ARG A 2 -2.28 15.10 -23.06
C ARG A 2 -2.61 13.66 -23.50
N GLY A 3 -2.55 13.31 -24.77
CA GLY A 3 -2.84 11.96 -25.28
C GLY A 3 -1.79 10.91 -24.94
N VAL A 4 -0.50 11.26 -24.91
CA VAL A 4 0.62 10.37 -24.58
C VAL A 4 0.59 10.02 -23.10
N VAL A 5 0.34 11.00 -22.23
CA VAL A 5 0.23 10.81 -20.78
C VAL A 5 -0.95 9.90 -20.42
N ARG A 6 -2.07 9.99 -21.15
CA ARG A 6 -3.25 9.15 -20.95
C ARG A 6 -2.99 7.70 -21.36
N ARG A 7 -2.30 7.47 -22.47
CA ARG A 7 -1.85 6.12 -22.90
C ARG A 7 -0.82 5.52 -21.95
N PHE A 8 0.12 6.32 -21.43
CA PHE A 8 1.09 5.86 -20.45
C PHE A 8 0.41 5.42 -19.14
N ARG A 9 -0.64 6.13 -18.70
CA ARG A 9 -1.41 5.77 -17.49
C ARG A 9 -2.25 4.51 -17.63
N SER A 10 -2.58 4.07 -18.84
CA SER A 10 -3.34 2.84 -19.07
C SER A 10 -2.48 1.57 -19.13
N LEU A 11 -1.14 1.71 -19.16
CA LEU A 11 -0.23 0.56 -19.19
C LEU A 11 -0.08 -0.09 -17.79
N PRO A 12 0.15 -1.41 -17.73
CA PRO A 12 0.48 -2.10 -16.48
C PRO A 12 1.70 -1.46 -15.78
N ILE A 13 1.73 -1.47 -14.45
CA ILE A 13 2.79 -0.86 -13.64
C ILE A 13 4.18 -1.36 -14.06
N ARG A 14 4.32 -2.65 -14.34
CA ARG A 14 5.56 -3.29 -14.84
C ARG A 14 6.10 -2.65 -16.13
N SER A 15 5.21 -2.35 -17.08
CA SER A 15 5.60 -1.71 -18.35
C SER A 15 6.00 -0.26 -18.16
N ARG A 16 5.34 0.48 -17.26
CA ARG A 16 5.70 1.86 -16.92
C ARG A 16 7.06 1.92 -16.27
N LEU A 17 7.34 1.02 -15.32
CA LEU A 17 8.63 0.97 -14.63
C LEU A 17 9.77 0.66 -15.62
N ALA A 18 9.59 -0.34 -16.48
CA ALA A 18 10.55 -0.69 -17.51
C ALA A 18 10.82 0.48 -18.48
N MET A 19 9.78 1.20 -18.91
CA MET A 19 9.93 2.38 -19.78
C MET A 19 10.65 3.53 -19.08
N LEU A 20 10.37 3.78 -17.80
CA LEU A 20 11.06 4.83 -17.05
C LEU A 20 12.54 4.52 -16.88
N VAL A 21 12.89 3.27 -16.56
CA VAL A 21 14.30 2.82 -16.49
C VAL A 21 14.99 2.96 -17.85
N ALA A 22 14.35 2.47 -18.92
CA ALA A 22 14.90 2.59 -20.27
C ALA A 22 15.09 4.05 -20.70
N ALA A 23 14.14 4.94 -20.41
CA ALA A 23 14.23 6.35 -20.71
C ALA A 23 15.34 7.05 -19.91
N ALA A 24 15.47 6.74 -18.61
CA ALA A 24 16.55 7.29 -17.77
C ALA A 24 17.94 6.87 -18.27
N VAL A 25 18.10 5.58 -18.61
CA VAL A 25 19.36 5.06 -19.17
C VAL A 25 19.62 5.67 -20.54
N ALA A 26 18.61 5.78 -21.41
CA ALA A 26 18.76 6.40 -22.72
C ALA A 26 19.23 7.86 -22.61
N PHE A 27 18.65 8.62 -21.69
CA PHE A 27 19.07 10.01 -21.44
C PHE A 27 20.51 10.09 -20.92
N GLY A 28 20.88 9.26 -19.95
CA GLY A 28 22.23 9.23 -19.39
C GLY A 28 23.29 8.85 -20.43
N VAL A 29 23.02 7.79 -21.21
CA VAL A 29 23.93 7.33 -22.25
C VAL A 29 24.05 8.37 -23.39
N ALA A 30 22.94 9.00 -23.80
CA ALA A 30 22.97 10.05 -24.80
C ALA A 30 23.80 11.25 -24.33
N ALA A 31 23.63 11.68 -23.08
CA ALA A 31 24.41 12.79 -22.52
C ALA A 31 25.91 12.48 -22.51
N VAL A 32 26.30 11.27 -22.07
CA VAL A 32 27.70 10.81 -22.07
C VAL A 32 28.26 10.74 -23.48
N SER A 33 27.48 10.17 -24.43
CA SER A 33 27.92 10.03 -25.82
C SER A 33 28.15 11.37 -26.50
N VAL A 34 27.23 12.33 -26.31
CA VAL A 34 27.37 13.70 -26.83
C VAL A 34 28.57 14.39 -26.23
N THR A 35 28.76 14.30 -24.92
CA THR A 35 29.90 14.91 -24.24
C THR A 35 31.22 14.31 -24.72
N CYS A 36 31.29 12.98 -24.84
CA CYS A 36 32.45 12.28 -25.35
C CYS A 36 32.81 12.72 -26.78
N TRP A 37 31.81 12.81 -27.64
CA TRP A 37 31.98 13.25 -29.01
C TRP A 37 32.57 14.67 -29.10
N PHE A 38 32.03 15.63 -28.32
CA PHE A 38 32.55 17.02 -28.28
C PHE A 38 33.99 17.09 -27.72
N ILE A 39 34.31 16.31 -26.70
CA ILE A 39 35.65 16.28 -26.12
C ILE A 39 36.67 15.73 -27.16
N VAL A 40 36.33 14.62 -27.82
CA VAL A 40 37.21 14.03 -28.82
C VAL A 40 37.38 14.93 -30.03
N GLN A 41 36.24 15.56 -30.50
CA GLN A 41 36.31 16.57 -31.57
C GLN A 41 37.26 17.69 -31.19
N GLY A 42 37.11 18.29 -30.01
CA GLY A 42 38.00 19.35 -29.54
C GLY A 42 39.45 18.94 -29.53
N LYS A 43 39.76 17.75 -29.02
CA LYS A 43 41.14 17.23 -28.97
C LYS A 43 41.74 16.99 -30.36
N LEU A 44 40.97 16.41 -31.28
CA LEU A 44 41.48 16.20 -32.66
C LEU A 44 41.71 17.52 -33.39
N TYR A 45 40.85 18.52 -33.20
CA TYR A 45 41.06 19.85 -33.77
C TYR A 45 42.27 20.55 -33.13
N GLU A 46 42.44 20.49 -31.80
CA GLU A 46 43.67 21.02 -31.12
C GLU A 46 44.95 20.37 -31.65
N GLN A 47 44.90 19.06 -31.92
CA GLN A 47 46.07 18.33 -32.50
C GLN A 47 46.39 18.87 -33.90
N VAL A 48 45.39 19.00 -34.78
CA VAL A 48 45.58 19.56 -36.12
C VAL A 48 46.12 21.01 -36.06
N ASP A 49 45.62 21.81 -35.13
CA ASP A 49 46.09 23.19 -34.93
C ASP A 49 47.53 23.25 -34.46
N SER A 50 47.94 22.31 -33.56
CA SER A 50 49.28 22.16 -33.08
C SER A 50 50.24 21.71 -34.18
N ASP A 51 49.83 20.74 -35.01
CA ASP A 51 50.62 20.23 -36.14
C ASP A 51 50.83 21.35 -37.20
N LEU A 52 49.81 22.16 -37.47
CA LEU A 52 49.94 23.31 -38.36
C LEU A 52 50.94 24.34 -37.83
N LYS A 53 50.90 24.66 -36.53
CA LYS A 53 51.80 25.60 -35.87
C LYS A 53 53.24 25.08 -35.87
N GLU A 54 53.44 23.77 -35.69
CA GLU A 54 54.76 23.14 -35.73
C GLU A 54 55.37 23.18 -37.14
N LYS A 55 54.56 22.97 -38.18
CA LYS A 55 54.99 23.06 -39.60
C LYS A 55 55.55 24.45 -39.93
N VAL A 56 54.97 25.52 -39.37
CA VAL A 56 55.51 26.88 -39.56
C VAL A 56 56.91 27.04 -39.01
N ARG A 57 57.22 26.38 -37.89
CA ARG A 57 58.53 26.51 -37.22
C ARG A 57 59.65 25.73 -37.90
N ARG A 58 59.38 24.89 -38.90
CA ARG A 58 60.41 24.13 -39.62
C ARG A 58 61.23 25.04 -40.54
N PRO A 59 62.57 24.99 -40.41
CA PRO A 59 63.45 25.74 -41.35
C PRO A 59 63.20 25.22 -42.75
N GLY A 60 62.87 26.10 -43.67
CA GLY A 60 62.62 25.74 -45.05
C GLY A 60 61.17 26.00 -45.53
N THR A 61 60.17 26.07 -44.63
CA THR A 61 58.79 26.39 -45.04
C THR A 61 58.72 27.75 -45.73
N ILE A 62 59.55 28.70 -45.33
CA ILE A 62 59.64 30.03 -45.94
C ILE A 62 60.49 30.00 -47.22
N GLN A 63 61.49 29.15 -47.30
CA GLN A 63 62.37 28.99 -48.49
C GLN A 63 61.60 28.36 -49.68
N LEU A 64 60.62 27.49 -49.43
CA LEU A 64 59.77 26.86 -50.44
C LEU A 64 58.95 27.91 -51.23
N LEU A 65 58.74 29.09 -50.66
CA LEU A 65 57.92 30.14 -51.25
C LEU A 65 58.71 31.06 -52.21
N GLN A 66 60.00 30.88 -52.34
CA GLN A 66 60.80 31.66 -53.31
C GLN A 66 60.50 31.29 -54.78
N ASN A 67 59.94 30.10 -55.02
CA ASN A 67 59.60 29.58 -56.34
C ASN A 67 58.11 29.30 -56.50
N CYS A 68 57.24 30.11 -55.92
CA CYS A 68 55.80 29.85 -55.96
C CYS A 68 55.20 30.06 -57.34
N THR A 69 54.10 29.36 -57.63
CA THR A 69 53.38 29.36 -58.90
C THR A 69 51.91 29.73 -58.64
N THR A 70 51.16 30.04 -59.65
CA THR A 70 49.72 30.30 -59.52
C THR A 70 48.91 29.03 -59.39
N THR A 71 49.45 27.88 -59.82
CA THR A 71 48.85 26.56 -59.73
C THR A 71 49.86 25.54 -59.24
N PRO A 72 49.45 24.54 -58.40
CA PRO A 72 50.31 23.45 -57.96
C PRO A 72 50.76 22.65 -59.17
N GLN A 73 52.02 22.23 -59.19
CA GLN A 73 52.53 21.33 -60.26
C GLN A 73 52.28 19.88 -59.83
N GLU A 74 51.85 19.03 -60.82
CA GLU A 74 51.82 17.62 -60.56
C GLU A 74 53.27 17.09 -60.32
N ASN A 75 53.49 16.58 -59.11
CA ASN A 75 54.80 16.08 -58.71
C ASN A 75 55.06 14.73 -59.35
N PRO A 76 56.07 14.62 -60.26
CA PRO A 76 56.34 13.34 -60.93
C PRO A 76 56.85 12.25 -60.04
N GLU A 77 57.34 12.52 -58.84
CA GLU A 77 57.90 11.56 -57.88
C GLU A 77 56.94 10.91 -56.93
N GLY A 78 55.62 11.22 -57.01
CA GLY A 78 54.57 10.55 -56.24
C GLY A 78 54.58 10.85 -54.70
N ILE A 79 55.42 11.78 -54.26
CA ILE A 79 55.45 12.24 -52.89
C ILE A 79 54.25 13.21 -52.72
N ARG A 80 53.23 12.67 -52.08
CA ARG A 80 52.04 13.49 -51.78
C ARG A 80 52.39 14.48 -50.68
N PRO A 81 52.27 15.77 -50.87
CA PRO A 81 52.51 16.76 -49.86
C PRO A 81 51.45 16.60 -48.72
N ASN A 82 51.91 16.75 -47.51
CA ASN A 82 51.05 16.59 -46.32
C ASN A 82 50.27 17.88 -45.94
N GLY A 83 49.72 18.61 -46.94
CA GLY A 83 48.95 19.81 -46.68
C GLY A 83 48.96 20.85 -47.81
N TYR A 84 48.40 21.95 -47.53
CA TYR A 84 48.32 23.12 -48.43
C TYR A 84 49.24 24.20 -47.91
N VAL A 85 50.01 24.80 -48.81
CA VAL A 85 50.95 25.93 -48.52
C VAL A 85 50.80 26.96 -49.57
N GLN A 86 50.42 28.19 -49.19
CA GLN A 86 50.29 29.29 -50.12
C GLN A 86 50.64 30.63 -49.44
N LEU A 87 51.15 31.58 -50.21
CA LEU A 87 51.38 32.95 -49.83
C LEU A 87 50.22 33.80 -50.33
N ILE A 88 49.68 34.63 -49.47
CA ILE A 88 48.62 35.54 -49.79
C ILE A 88 49.06 36.99 -49.61
N LYS A 89 48.69 37.86 -50.54
CA LYS A 89 48.88 39.30 -50.51
C LYS A 89 47.52 39.99 -50.24
N GLU A 90 47.57 41.25 -49.90
CA GLU A 90 46.35 42.03 -49.66
C GLU A 90 45.47 42.06 -50.92
N GLU A 91 46.10 42.30 -52.10
CA GLU A 91 45.47 42.26 -53.43
C GLU A 91 46.22 41.27 -54.33
N GLY A 92 45.49 40.56 -55.19
CA GLY A 92 46.06 39.63 -56.16
C GLY A 92 45.74 38.14 -55.90
N GLU A 93 46.23 37.31 -56.83
CA GLU A 93 46.09 35.86 -56.72
C GLU A 93 47.10 35.28 -55.72
N PRO A 94 46.72 34.23 -54.98
CA PRO A 94 47.63 33.57 -54.04
C PRO A 94 48.80 32.92 -54.80
N CYS A 95 50.00 32.98 -54.21
CA CYS A 95 51.18 32.29 -54.69
C CYS A 95 51.26 30.95 -53.99
N VAL A 96 51.18 29.86 -54.74
CA VAL A 96 51.05 28.48 -54.23
C VAL A 96 52.42 27.76 -54.29
N ASP A 97 52.75 27.05 -53.21
CA ASP A 97 53.94 26.16 -53.22
C ASP A 97 53.74 25.05 -54.27
N PRO A 98 54.71 24.81 -55.17
CA PRO A 98 54.63 23.75 -56.15
C PRO A 98 54.33 22.34 -55.58
N THR A 99 54.67 22.10 -54.30
CA THR A 99 54.40 20.84 -53.60
C THR A 99 53.09 20.83 -52.85
N SER A 100 52.28 21.88 -52.91
CA SER A 100 51.01 21.96 -52.25
C SER A 100 49.97 20.99 -52.83
N GLN A 101 49.10 20.40 -51.99
CA GLN A 101 48.04 19.50 -52.43
C GLN A 101 46.97 20.19 -53.35
N GLY A 102 46.96 21.46 -53.36
CA GLY A 102 46.00 22.28 -54.07
C GLY A 102 45.99 23.69 -53.54
N THR A 103 44.93 24.40 -53.82
CA THR A 103 44.74 25.76 -53.31
C THR A 103 43.58 25.82 -52.34
N VAL A 104 43.67 26.70 -51.36
CA VAL A 104 42.67 26.93 -50.34
C VAL A 104 41.98 28.26 -50.62
N ARG A 105 40.66 28.32 -50.51
CA ARG A 105 39.91 29.53 -50.68
C ARG A 105 40.32 30.58 -49.65
N VAL A 106 40.83 31.70 -50.09
CA VAL A 106 41.20 32.84 -49.25
C VAL A 106 39.93 33.60 -48.85
N THR A 107 39.77 33.86 -47.56
CA THR A 107 38.64 34.61 -47.03
C THR A 107 39.04 35.99 -46.53
N GLN A 108 38.05 36.83 -46.19
CA GLN A 108 38.31 38.13 -45.64
C GLN A 108 39.10 38.08 -44.32
N SER A 109 38.82 37.07 -43.47
CA SER A 109 39.61 36.90 -42.22
C SER A 109 41.08 36.64 -42.44
N ASP A 110 41.47 36.03 -43.57
CA ASP A 110 42.90 35.83 -43.91
C ASP A 110 43.54 37.14 -44.31
N ARG A 111 42.84 37.97 -45.07
CA ARG A 111 43.29 39.31 -45.52
C ARG A 111 43.34 40.30 -44.35
N ASP A 112 42.44 40.16 -43.34
CA ASP A 112 42.50 40.97 -42.12
C ASP A 112 43.75 40.67 -41.27
N VAL A 113 44.31 39.46 -41.34
CA VAL A 113 45.59 39.12 -40.71
C VAL A 113 46.71 39.95 -41.35
N ILE A 114 46.70 40.13 -42.71
CA ILE A 114 47.67 40.94 -43.44
C ILE A 114 47.54 42.41 -43.02
N LYS A 115 46.34 42.97 -43.00
CA LYS A 115 46.06 44.37 -42.64
C LYS A 115 46.43 44.68 -41.18
N SER A 116 46.30 43.72 -40.28
CA SER A 116 46.63 43.94 -38.87
C SER A 116 48.13 44.08 -38.62
N GLY A 117 48.97 43.57 -39.51
CA GLY A 117 50.44 43.65 -39.41
C GLY A 117 51.03 42.99 -38.15
N LYS A 118 50.23 42.25 -37.38
CA LYS A 118 50.66 41.64 -36.11
C LYS A 118 51.17 40.25 -36.36
N SER A 119 52.45 40.06 -36.18
CA SER A 119 53.11 38.73 -36.10
C SER A 119 52.77 38.04 -34.79
N SER A 120 51.50 37.76 -34.56
CA SER A 120 51.02 37.01 -33.39
C SER A 120 50.77 35.55 -33.81
N ASN A 121 50.34 34.69 -32.86
CA ASN A 121 50.18 33.21 -33.01
C ASN A 121 49.31 32.72 -34.18
N GLY A 122 49.00 33.56 -35.17
CA GLY A 122 48.17 33.22 -36.32
C GLY A 122 46.70 33.05 -36.01
N VAL A 123 45.88 33.15 -37.06
CA VAL A 123 44.42 32.92 -36.97
C VAL A 123 44.11 31.53 -37.55
N VAL A 124 43.42 30.69 -36.74
CA VAL A 124 43.03 29.35 -37.17
C VAL A 124 41.52 29.36 -37.48
N ARG A 125 41.13 28.79 -38.61
CA ARG A 125 39.74 28.65 -39.01
C ARG A 125 39.47 27.37 -39.78
N ASN A 126 38.20 27.02 -39.92
CA ASN A 126 37.77 26.01 -40.89
C ASN A 126 37.62 26.68 -42.27
N GLY A 127 37.97 25.96 -43.31
CA GLY A 127 37.83 26.40 -44.68
C GLY A 127 37.57 25.27 -45.64
N THR A 128 37.62 25.58 -46.93
CA THR A 128 37.51 24.61 -48.02
C THR A 128 38.65 24.81 -49.04
N ASP A 129 39.09 23.71 -49.61
CA ASP A 129 39.95 23.78 -50.83
C ASP A 129 39.09 24.14 -52.07
N GLU A 130 39.72 24.24 -53.23
CA GLU A 130 39.01 24.48 -54.51
C GLU A 130 38.03 23.39 -54.88
N ASN A 131 38.24 22.14 -54.43
CA ASN A 131 37.39 20.99 -54.68
C ASN A 131 36.23 20.87 -53.70
N GLY A 132 36.14 21.83 -52.72
CA GLY A 132 35.10 21.82 -51.68
C GLY A 132 35.41 20.88 -50.49
N ASN A 133 36.62 20.29 -50.40
CA ASN A 133 37.00 19.50 -49.26
C ASN A 133 37.26 20.34 -48.02
N ALA A 134 36.83 19.90 -46.88
CA ALA A 134 37.03 20.60 -45.61
C ALA A 134 38.51 20.58 -45.20
N VAL A 135 39.03 21.74 -44.87
CA VAL A 135 40.39 21.94 -44.42
C VAL A 135 40.43 22.80 -43.16
N ARG A 136 41.47 22.59 -42.34
CA ARG A 136 41.82 23.48 -41.21
C ARG A 136 42.91 24.42 -41.65
N VAL A 137 42.69 25.71 -41.54
CA VAL A 137 43.53 26.78 -42.07
C VAL A 137 44.15 27.53 -40.94
N LEU A 138 45.49 27.77 -41.04
CA LEU A 138 46.27 28.66 -40.20
C LEU A 138 46.87 29.76 -41.08
N THR A 139 46.53 31.02 -40.78
CA THR A 139 47.06 32.18 -41.48
C THR A 139 47.99 32.99 -40.56
N LEU A 140 49.21 33.23 -41.03
CA LEU A 140 50.26 33.91 -40.26
C LEU A 140 50.85 35.07 -41.07
N TYR A 141 50.97 36.23 -40.45
CA TYR A 141 51.66 37.40 -41.04
C TYR A 141 53.17 37.14 -41.06
N LEU A 142 53.79 37.27 -42.22
CA LEU A 142 55.22 37.07 -42.41
C LEU A 142 56.04 38.35 -42.46
N GLY A 143 55.40 39.49 -42.74
CA GLY A 143 56.11 40.77 -42.96
C GLY A 143 55.81 41.33 -44.33
N VAL A 144 56.79 42.03 -44.85
CA VAL A 144 56.71 42.67 -46.17
C VAL A 144 57.59 41.91 -47.14
N ASP A 145 57.08 41.64 -48.36
CA ASP A 145 57.82 40.99 -49.43
C ASP A 145 58.93 41.92 -49.92
N ALA A 146 60.17 41.44 -49.99
CA ALA A 146 61.32 42.21 -50.39
C ALA A 146 61.28 42.58 -51.88
N SER A 147 60.48 41.91 -52.69
CA SER A 147 60.42 42.15 -54.16
C SER A 147 59.50 43.32 -54.60
N ASP A 148 58.34 43.42 -53.89
CA ASP A 148 57.30 44.42 -54.28
C ASP A 148 56.83 45.30 -53.11
N SER A 149 57.50 45.17 -51.96
CA SER A 149 57.16 45.92 -50.73
C SER A 149 55.72 45.79 -50.27
N GLN A 150 55.03 44.70 -50.64
CA GLN A 150 53.65 44.42 -50.16
C GLN A 150 53.65 43.52 -48.89
N PRO A 151 52.70 43.75 -47.99
CA PRO A 151 52.50 42.84 -46.81
C PRO A 151 52.02 41.50 -47.26
N VAL A 152 52.61 40.43 -46.69
CA VAL A 152 52.35 39.04 -47.06
C VAL A 152 52.03 38.19 -45.83
N ALA A 153 51.15 37.22 -46.02
CA ALA A 153 50.87 36.20 -44.98
C ALA A 153 51.03 34.81 -45.59
N LEU A 154 51.51 33.90 -44.75
CA LEU A 154 51.57 32.44 -45.00
C LEU A 154 50.24 31.80 -44.61
N LEU A 155 49.61 31.08 -45.55
CA LEU A 155 48.44 30.26 -45.31
C LEU A 155 48.86 28.81 -45.40
N LEU A 156 48.75 28.09 -44.28
CA LEU A 156 48.92 26.65 -44.21
C LEU A 156 47.56 25.98 -43.95
N ALA A 157 47.32 24.85 -44.61
CA ALA A 157 46.11 24.10 -44.26
C ALA A 157 46.36 22.61 -44.26
N ALA A 158 45.57 21.92 -43.47
CA ALA A 158 45.55 20.46 -43.35
C ALA A 158 44.17 19.92 -43.71
N PRO A 159 44.08 18.83 -44.49
CA PRO A 159 42.81 18.21 -44.84
C PRO A 159 42.13 17.61 -43.59
N LEU A 160 40.86 17.91 -43.39
CA LEU A 160 40.06 17.39 -42.28
C LEU A 160 39.39 16.04 -42.58
N LYS A 161 39.63 15.47 -43.76
CA LYS A 161 38.97 14.23 -44.21
C LYS A 161 39.22 13.03 -43.24
N SER A 162 40.46 12.85 -42.80
CA SER A 162 40.81 11.78 -41.83
C SER A 162 40.20 12.04 -40.45
N THR A 163 40.22 13.29 -39.96
CA THR A 163 39.65 13.70 -38.70
C THR A 163 38.12 13.51 -38.71
N GLN A 164 37.44 13.88 -39.81
CA GLN A 164 36.03 13.67 -39.97
C GLN A 164 35.67 12.17 -40.07
N ALA A 165 36.47 11.36 -40.75
CA ALA A 165 36.29 9.91 -40.83
C ALA A 165 36.34 9.27 -39.41
N THR A 166 37.34 9.64 -38.60
CA THR A 166 37.49 9.17 -37.23
C THR A 166 36.29 9.62 -36.36
N LEU A 167 35.82 10.85 -36.49
CA LEU A 167 34.66 11.35 -35.75
C LEU A 167 33.36 10.64 -36.17
N ASN A 168 33.19 10.34 -37.43
CA ASN A 168 32.01 9.60 -37.92
C ASN A 168 32.05 8.13 -37.45
N GLU A 169 33.22 7.49 -37.43
CA GLU A 169 33.38 6.15 -36.89
C GLU A 169 33.06 6.12 -35.38
N LEU A 170 33.62 7.08 -34.65
CA LEU A 170 33.31 7.24 -33.22
C LEU A 170 31.77 7.44 -32.99
N ALA A 171 31.12 8.30 -33.79
CA ALA A 171 29.70 8.55 -33.69
C ALA A 171 28.88 7.26 -33.93
N LEU A 172 29.29 6.44 -34.93
CA LEU A 172 28.65 5.16 -35.20
C LEU A 172 28.80 4.18 -34.01
N ILE A 173 30.02 4.07 -33.47
CA ILE A 173 30.27 3.19 -32.32
C ILE A 173 29.44 3.65 -31.11
N LEU A 174 29.43 4.95 -30.79
CA LEU A 174 28.66 5.50 -29.69
C LEU A 174 27.15 5.25 -29.88
N LEU A 175 26.64 5.34 -31.12
CA LEU A 175 25.23 5.07 -31.43
C LEU A 175 24.90 3.59 -31.23
N LEU A 176 25.76 2.67 -31.69
CA LEU A 176 25.55 1.22 -31.53
C LEU A 176 25.59 0.81 -30.05
N VAL A 177 26.59 1.26 -29.29
CA VAL A 177 26.73 0.97 -27.86
C VAL A 177 25.54 1.54 -27.08
N SER A 178 25.11 2.77 -27.42
CA SER A 178 23.92 3.39 -26.82
C SER A 178 22.67 2.60 -27.11
N GLY A 179 22.46 2.14 -28.35
CA GLY A 179 21.31 1.32 -28.74
C GLY A 179 21.24 0.00 -27.98
N ILE A 180 22.35 -0.73 -27.91
CA ILE A 180 22.44 -1.98 -27.17
C ILE A 180 22.19 -1.75 -25.68
N GLY A 181 22.79 -0.68 -25.12
CA GLY A 181 22.62 -0.33 -23.70
C GLY A 181 21.17 -0.03 -23.32
N VAL A 182 20.46 0.75 -24.16
CA VAL A 182 19.02 1.07 -23.94
C VAL A 182 18.12 -0.17 -24.06
N ILE A 183 18.36 -1.03 -25.05
CA ILE A 183 17.59 -2.28 -25.21
C ILE A 183 17.85 -3.21 -24.01
N GLY A 184 19.12 -3.37 -23.62
CA GLY A 184 19.51 -4.18 -22.46
C GLY A 184 18.89 -3.67 -21.16
N ALA A 185 18.93 -2.36 -20.92
CA ALA A 185 18.30 -1.73 -19.76
C ALA A 185 16.78 -1.91 -19.73
N GLY A 186 16.13 -1.80 -20.90
CA GLY A 186 14.68 -2.06 -21.03
C GLY A 186 14.31 -3.51 -20.71
N ALA A 187 15.08 -4.46 -21.22
CA ALA A 187 14.89 -5.90 -20.95
C ALA A 187 15.13 -6.24 -19.48
N ALA A 188 16.23 -5.77 -18.91
CA ALA A 188 16.53 -5.95 -17.50
C ALA A 188 15.48 -5.32 -16.59
N GLY A 189 15.07 -4.06 -16.87
CA GLY A 189 14.01 -3.38 -16.13
C GLY A 189 12.68 -4.12 -16.18
N LEU A 190 12.31 -4.71 -17.33
CA LEU A 190 11.11 -5.52 -17.46
C LEU A 190 11.22 -6.83 -16.65
N ALA A 191 12.39 -7.49 -16.66
CA ALA A 191 12.62 -8.71 -15.89
C ALA A 191 12.52 -8.44 -14.37
N VAL A 192 13.17 -7.39 -13.88
CA VAL A 192 13.11 -6.98 -12.47
C VAL A 192 11.68 -6.59 -12.07
N ALA A 193 10.98 -5.80 -12.91
CA ALA A 193 9.60 -5.42 -12.63
C ALA A 193 8.65 -6.62 -12.59
N ARG A 194 8.84 -7.64 -13.46
CA ARG A 194 8.06 -8.87 -13.42
C ARG A 194 8.34 -9.70 -12.17
N ALA A 195 9.60 -9.83 -11.78
CA ALA A 195 9.98 -10.60 -10.60
C ALA A 195 9.44 -9.94 -9.31
N GLY A 196 9.63 -8.63 -9.17
CA GLY A 196 9.19 -7.87 -7.98
C GLY A 196 7.67 -7.73 -7.84
N LEU A 197 6.91 -7.76 -8.94
CA LEU A 197 5.44 -7.64 -8.89
C LEU A 197 4.70 -9.00 -8.94
N ARG A 198 5.40 -10.12 -9.03
CA ARG A 198 4.80 -11.46 -9.01
C ARG A 198 3.97 -11.75 -7.75
N PRO A 199 4.39 -11.34 -6.53
CA PRO A 199 3.57 -11.51 -5.34
C PRO A 199 2.24 -10.73 -5.37
N VAL A 200 2.21 -9.55 -6.04
CA VAL A 200 0.97 -8.77 -6.22
C VAL A 200 -0.02 -9.50 -7.13
N ASP A 201 0.46 -10.15 -8.20
CA ASP A 201 -0.40 -10.96 -9.07
C ASP A 201 -1.04 -12.11 -8.27
N LYS A 202 -0.26 -12.80 -7.40
CA LYS A 202 -0.76 -13.86 -6.51
C LYS A 202 -1.79 -13.36 -5.50
N LEU A 203 -1.55 -12.17 -4.91
CA LEU A 203 -2.50 -11.53 -4.00
C LEU A 203 -3.82 -11.23 -4.72
N THR A 204 -3.75 -10.64 -5.91
CA THR A 204 -4.93 -10.33 -6.73
C THR A 204 -5.73 -11.60 -7.06
N GLU A 205 -5.04 -12.66 -7.49
CA GLU A 205 -5.68 -13.95 -7.79
C GLU A 205 -6.37 -14.55 -6.55
N ALA A 206 -5.73 -14.48 -5.37
CA ALA A 206 -6.32 -14.96 -4.12
C ALA A 206 -7.57 -14.17 -3.74
N VAL A 207 -7.52 -12.83 -3.83
CA VAL A 207 -8.67 -11.96 -3.56
C VAL A 207 -9.83 -12.24 -4.52
N GLU A 208 -9.56 -12.36 -5.82
CA GLU A 208 -10.58 -12.68 -6.83
C GLU A 208 -11.18 -14.09 -6.61
N ARG A 209 -10.36 -15.04 -6.18
CA ARG A 209 -10.82 -16.39 -5.86
C ARG A 209 -11.73 -16.39 -4.65
N VAL A 210 -11.34 -15.73 -3.55
CA VAL A 210 -12.19 -15.55 -2.37
C VAL A 210 -13.51 -14.85 -2.73
N ALA A 211 -13.46 -13.78 -3.53
CA ALA A 211 -14.65 -13.03 -3.94
C ALA A 211 -15.63 -13.86 -4.78
N ARG A 212 -15.13 -14.80 -5.59
CA ARG A 212 -15.94 -15.65 -6.47
C ARG A 212 -16.45 -16.92 -5.79
N THR A 213 -15.64 -17.55 -4.95
CA THR A 213 -15.95 -18.85 -4.33
C THR A 213 -16.44 -18.74 -2.91
N GLU A 214 -16.30 -17.55 -2.27
CA GLU A 214 -16.52 -17.34 -0.83
C GLU A 214 -15.69 -18.28 0.07
N ASP A 215 -14.64 -18.90 -0.48
CA ASP A 215 -13.75 -19.78 0.27
C ASP A 215 -12.75 -18.95 1.07
N LEU A 216 -13.03 -18.83 2.37
CA LEU A 216 -12.21 -18.10 3.32
C LEU A 216 -11.01 -18.92 3.85
N THR A 217 -10.82 -20.15 3.38
CA THR A 217 -9.66 -20.99 3.78
C THR A 217 -8.41 -20.65 2.97
N ILE A 218 -8.56 -19.94 1.86
CA ILE A 218 -7.47 -19.52 0.99
C ILE A 218 -6.49 -18.66 1.77
N ARG A 219 -5.19 -19.02 1.72
CA ARG A 219 -4.08 -18.28 2.34
C ARG A 219 -3.05 -17.92 1.29
N ILE A 220 -2.51 -16.72 1.42
CA ILE A 220 -1.40 -16.25 0.60
C ILE A 220 -0.11 -16.67 1.29
N PRO A 221 0.77 -17.43 0.61
CA PRO A 221 2.05 -17.80 1.18
C PRO A 221 2.90 -16.55 1.38
N VAL A 222 3.41 -16.35 2.58
CA VAL A 222 4.34 -15.27 2.94
C VAL A 222 5.61 -15.92 3.43
N GLU A 223 6.75 -15.50 2.89
CA GLU A 223 8.06 -15.94 3.39
C GLU A 223 8.27 -15.36 4.80
N GLU A 224 8.72 -16.21 5.74
CA GLU A 224 8.81 -15.85 7.17
C GLU A 224 9.71 -14.63 7.42
N ASP A 225 10.79 -14.49 6.64
CA ASP A 225 11.78 -13.42 6.76
C ASP A 225 11.44 -12.16 5.92
N SER A 226 10.34 -12.15 5.18
CA SER A 226 9.98 -10.99 4.35
C SER A 226 9.25 -9.94 5.16
N GLU A 227 9.84 -8.74 5.28
CA GLU A 227 9.26 -7.57 5.95
C GLU A 227 8.79 -6.49 4.97
N ASP A 228 8.74 -6.78 3.67
CA ASP A 228 8.32 -5.82 2.66
C ASP A 228 6.83 -5.46 2.76
N GLU A 229 6.41 -4.41 2.07
CA GLU A 229 5.04 -3.90 2.09
C GLU A 229 4.04 -4.93 1.58
N ILE A 230 4.46 -5.80 0.66
CA ILE A 230 3.60 -6.83 0.05
C ILE A 230 3.41 -7.98 1.03
N ALA A 231 4.46 -8.39 1.75
CA ALA A 231 4.37 -9.39 2.81
C ALA A 231 3.46 -8.90 3.95
N ARG A 232 3.55 -7.62 4.33
CA ARG A 232 2.67 -7.00 5.32
C ARG A 232 1.21 -6.99 4.84
N LEU A 233 0.95 -6.64 3.58
CA LEU A 233 -0.39 -6.67 3.00
C LEU A 233 -0.95 -8.08 2.94
N SER A 234 -0.14 -9.08 2.57
CA SER A 234 -0.53 -10.49 2.53
C SER A 234 -0.87 -11.03 3.92
N ARG A 235 -0.09 -10.66 4.95
CA ARG A 235 -0.41 -11.00 6.35
C ARG A 235 -1.71 -10.38 6.82
N SER A 236 -1.95 -9.10 6.49
CA SER A 236 -3.20 -8.41 6.81
C SER A 236 -4.41 -9.06 6.12
N PHE A 237 -4.27 -9.45 4.86
CA PHE A 237 -5.30 -10.19 4.14
C PHE A 237 -5.59 -11.55 4.80
N ASN A 238 -4.55 -12.32 5.13
CA ASN A 238 -4.70 -13.62 5.80
C ASN A 238 -5.38 -13.49 7.18
N SER A 239 -5.04 -12.45 7.94
CA SER A 239 -5.68 -12.14 9.23
C SER A 239 -7.15 -11.77 9.05
N MET A 240 -7.46 -10.92 8.06
CA MET A 240 -8.84 -10.54 7.75
C MET A 240 -9.70 -11.75 7.34
N THR A 241 -9.19 -12.60 6.44
CA THR A 241 -9.93 -13.81 6.00
C THR A 241 -10.10 -14.82 7.14
N ALA A 242 -9.11 -14.94 8.04
CA ALA A 242 -9.22 -15.78 9.23
C ALA A 242 -10.31 -15.27 10.19
N SER A 243 -10.32 -13.96 10.46
CA SER A 243 -11.34 -13.34 11.31
C SER A 243 -12.75 -13.49 10.72
N LEU A 244 -12.88 -13.32 9.39
CA LEU A 244 -14.16 -13.50 8.70
C LEU A 244 -14.63 -14.95 8.71
N ALA A 245 -13.72 -15.92 8.52
CA ALA A 245 -14.03 -17.35 8.61
C ALA A 245 -14.54 -17.73 10.01
N ASN A 246 -13.84 -17.28 11.05
CA ASN A 246 -14.25 -17.52 12.43
C ASN A 246 -15.61 -16.87 12.76
N SER A 247 -15.84 -15.64 12.30
CA SER A 247 -17.13 -14.97 12.48
C SER A 247 -18.27 -15.74 11.79
N ARG A 248 -18.03 -16.24 10.55
CA ARG A 248 -19.02 -17.03 9.80
C ARG A 248 -19.33 -18.36 10.50
N GLU A 249 -18.31 -19.03 11.01
CA GLU A 249 -18.47 -20.28 11.77
C GLU A 249 -19.30 -20.08 13.04
N LEU A 250 -18.97 -19.04 13.83
CA LEU A 250 -19.74 -18.68 15.03
C LEU A 250 -21.20 -18.33 14.70
N GLN A 251 -21.43 -17.67 13.56
CA GLN A 251 -22.78 -17.35 13.10
C GLN A 251 -23.54 -18.61 12.67
N GLN A 252 -22.90 -19.54 11.96
CA GLN A 252 -23.50 -20.81 11.57
C GLN A 252 -23.87 -21.68 12.79
N GLN A 253 -22.97 -21.73 13.79
CA GLN A 253 -23.23 -22.42 15.05
C GLN A 253 -24.45 -21.81 15.76
N LEU A 254 -24.50 -20.46 15.85
CA LEU A 254 -25.64 -19.78 16.46
C LEU A 254 -26.97 -20.13 15.77
N ILE A 255 -26.99 -20.16 14.42
CA ILE A 255 -28.19 -20.51 13.65
C ILE A 255 -28.60 -21.96 13.89
N ALA A 256 -27.63 -22.88 13.91
CA ALA A 256 -27.90 -24.29 14.15
C ALA A 256 -28.48 -24.52 15.56
N ASP A 257 -27.82 -23.96 16.59
CA ASP A 257 -28.25 -24.07 17.98
C ASP A 257 -29.64 -23.44 18.20
N ALA A 258 -29.85 -22.25 17.64
CA ALA A 258 -31.15 -21.58 17.66
C ALA A 258 -32.26 -22.42 17.01
N GLY A 259 -31.93 -23.10 15.89
CA GLY A 259 -32.88 -23.97 15.19
C GLY A 259 -33.30 -25.17 16.06
N HIS A 260 -32.37 -25.74 16.84
CA HIS A 260 -32.67 -26.81 17.77
C HIS A 260 -33.51 -26.36 18.97
N GLU A 261 -33.15 -25.24 19.59
CA GLU A 261 -33.81 -24.71 20.78
C GLU A 261 -35.22 -24.11 20.49
N LEU A 262 -35.44 -23.61 19.28
CA LEU A 262 -36.79 -23.18 18.85
C LEU A 262 -37.71 -24.36 18.53
N ARG A 263 -37.20 -25.47 18.04
CA ARG A 263 -37.99 -26.61 17.61
C ARG A 263 -38.73 -27.28 18.80
N THR A 264 -38.10 -27.41 19.94
CA THR A 264 -38.64 -28.07 21.12
C THR A 264 -39.91 -27.38 21.66
N PRO A 265 -39.89 -26.09 22.03
CA PRO A 265 -41.11 -25.40 22.50
C PRO A 265 -42.18 -25.28 21.43
N LEU A 266 -41.80 -25.11 20.14
CA LEU A 266 -42.75 -25.06 19.03
C LEU A 266 -43.49 -26.40 18.87
N THR A 267 -42.80 -27.55 19.01
CA THR A 267 -43.40 -28.86 18.92
C THR A 267 -44.40 -29.09 20.08
N SER A 268 -43.97 -28.73 21.30
CA SER A 268 -44.86 -28.83 22.49
C SER A 268 -46.08 -27.92 22.38
N LEU A 269 -45.87 -26.67 21.90
CA LEU A 269 -46.97 -25.72 21.67
C LEU A 269 -47.95 -26.27 20.64
N ARG A 270 -47.46 -26.80 19.52
CA ARG A 270 -48.27 -27.45 18.49
C ARG A 270 -49.10 -28.59 19.06
N THR A 271 -48.47 -29.50 19.82
CA THR A 271 -49.16 -30.64 20.44
C THR A 271 -50.28 -30.18 21.39
N ASN A 272 -50.00 -29.20 22.24
CA ASN A 272 -51.02 -28.65 23.18
C ASN A 272 -52.19 -28.02 22.45
N VAL A 273 -51.96 -27.27 21.37
CA VAL A 273 -52.99 -26.64 20.53
C VAL A 273 -53.79 -27.72 19.76
N GLU A 274 -53.12 -28.74 19.19
CA GLU A 274 -53.76 -29.86 18.49
C GLU A 274 -54.69 -30.63 19.44
N LEU A 275 -54.26 -30.85 20.70
CA LEU A 275 -55.13 -31.48 21.71
C LEU A 275 -56.36 -30.67 22.01
N LEU A 276 -56.22 -29.36 22.17
CA LEU A 276 -57.36 -28.47 22.38
C LEU A 276 -58.33 -28.44 21.16
N ALA A 277 -57.80 -28.33 19.94
CA ALA A 277 -58.58 -28.36 18.71
C ALA A 277 -59.32 -29.68 18.51
N ARG A 278 -58.64 -30.82 18.75
CA ARG A 278 -59.26 -32.15 18.63
C ARG A 278 -60.40 -32.38 19.65
N SER A 279 -60.25 -31.81 20.86
CA SER A 279 -61.34 -31.86 21.86
C SER A 279 -62.61 -31.12 21.39
N GLU A 280 -62.43 -29.95 20.75
CA GLU A 280 -63.54 -29.17 20.17
C GLU A 280 -64.20 -29.92 18.99
N GLU A 281 -63.37 -30.47 18.06
CA GLU A 281 -63.86 -31.20 16.88
C GLU A 281 -64.65 -32.48 17.22
N THR A 282 -64.18 -33.24 18.19
CA THR A 282 -64.75 -34.56 18.56
C THR A 282 -65.87 -34.44 19.61
N GLY A 283 -66.11 -33.24 20.16
CA GLY A 283 -67.07 -33.01 21.24
C GLY A 283 -66.69 -33.72 22.57
N ARG A 284 -65.47 -34.27 22.65
CA ARG A 284 -64.96 -34.94 23.87
C ARG A 284 -64.34 -33.91 24.79
N ALA A 285 -65.12 -33.48 25.81
CA ALA A 285 -64.69 -32.43 26.73
C ALA A 285 -63.43 -32.80 27.50
N ILE A 286 -62.39 -31.96 27.48
CA ILE A 286 -61.23 -31.99 28.39
C ILE A 286 -61.72 -31.50 29.77
N PRO A 287 -61.33 -32.14 30.88
CA PRO A 287 -61.66 -31.62 32.21
C PRO A 287 -61.21 -30.16 32.36
N PRO A 288 -62.00 -29.31 33.04
CA PRO A 288 -61.69 -27.87 33.15
C PRO A 288 -60.33 -27.57 33.74
N ALA A 289 -59.83 -28.37 34.65
CA ALA A 289 -58.50 -28.27 35.25
C ALA A 289 -57.38 -28.51 34.20
N ASP A 290 -57.55 -29.55 33.37
CA ASP A 290 -56.57 -29.94 32.33
C ASP A 290 -56.58 -28.93 31.19
N ARG A 291 -57.75 -28.41 30.81
CA ARG A 291 -57.86 -27.32 29.81
C ARG A 291 -57.13 -26.07 30.29
N LYS A 292 -57.30 -25.67 31.55
CA LYS A 292 -56.59 -24.56 32.18
C LYS A 292 -55.11 -24.78 32.19
N ALA A 293 -54.61 -25.98 32.52
CA ALA A 293 -53.22 -26.38 32.53
C ALA A 293 -52.61 -26.28 31.10
N LEU A 294 -53.34 -26.79 30.07
CA LEU A 294 -52.88 -26.72 28.68
C LEU A 294 -52.79 -25.25 28.20
N LEU A 295 -53.77 -24.40 28.48
CA LEU A 295 -53.71 -22.99 28.13
C LEU A 295 -52.59 -22.23 28.86
N SER A 296 -52.39 -22.53 30.13
CA SER A 296 -51.22 -21.98 30.88
C SER A 296 -49.91 -22.42 30.28
N SER A 297 -49.77 -23.67 29.89
CA SER A 297 -48.57 -24.19 29.20
C SER A 297 -48.33 -23.50 27.85
N VAL A 298 -49.37 -23.33 27.04
CA VAL A 298 -49.27 -22.58 25.75
C VAL A 298 -48.80 -21.18 25.99
N THR A 299 -49.37 -20.46 26.96
CA THR A 299 -48.98 -19.08 27.27
C THR A 299 -47.54 -18.98 27.77
N ALA A 300 -47.12 -19.89 28.64
CA ALA A 300 -45.73 -19.96 29.14
C ALA A 300 -44.71 -20.19 28.00
N GLN A 301 -45.02 -21.15 27.09
CA GLN A 301 -44.17 -21.43 25.94
C GLN A 301 -44.10 -20.29 24.94
N MET A 302 -45.21 -19.57 24.69
CA MET A 302 -45.19 -18.36 23.88
C MET A 302 -44.26 -17.26 24.46
N THR A 303 -44.33 -17.07 25.77
CA THR A 303 -43.48 -16.10 26.49
C THR A 303 -42.00 -16.51 26.43
N GLU A 304 -41.69 -17.79 26.57
CA GLU A 304 -40.33 -18.31 26.44
C GLU A 304 -39.80 -18.13 25.03
N LEU A 305 -40.59 -18.45 24.00
CA LEU A 305 -40.20 -18.22 22.61
C LEU A 305 -39.94 -16.74 22.31
N ALA A 306 -40.77 -15.82 22.80
CA ALA A 306 -40.57 -14.39 22.62
C ALA A 306 -39.26 -13.90 23.28
N ALA A 307 -38.95 -14.40 24.48
CA ALA A 307 -37.67 -14.11 25.17
C ALA A 307 -36.48 -14.63 24.39
N LEU A 308 -36.54 -15.89 23.92
CA LEU A 308 -35.46 -16.53 23.14
C LEU A 308 -35.21 -15.79 21.83
N ILE A 309 -36.24 -15.37 21.08
CA ILE A 309 -36.08 -14.57 19.87
C ILE A 309 -35.40 -13.23 20.20
N GLY A 310 -35.81 -12.56 21.28
CA GLY A 310 -35.18 -11.32 21.74
C GLY A 310 -33.68 -11.49 22.09
N ASP A 311 -33.32 -12.60 22.72
CA ASP A 311 -31.93 -12.93 23.07
C ASP A 311 -31.08 -13.21 21.82
N LEU A 312 -31.62 -13.96 20.84
CA LEU A 312 -30.98 -14.23 19.56
C LEU A 312 -30.74 -12.95 18.75
N GLN A 313 -31.72 -12.03 18.70
CA GLN A 313 -31.55 -10.73 18.03
C GLN A 313 -30.43 -9.92 18.66
N THR A 314 -30.27 -9.98 19.98
CA THR A 314 -29.21 -9.26 20.68
C THR A 314 -27.84 -9.85 20.36
N LEU A 315 -27.69 -11.16 20.38
CA LEU A 315 -26.45 -11.85 20.00
C LEU A 315 -26.06 -11.59 18.56
N SER A 316 -27.03 -11.60 17.63
CA SER A 316 -26.78 -11.33 16.20
C SER A 316 -26.37 -9.88 15.92
N ARG A 317 -26.95 -8.90 16.61
CA ARG A 317 -26.61 -7.45 16.44
C ARG A 317 -25.21 -7.12 16.96
N SER A 318 -24.77 -7.77 18.01
CA SER A 318 -23.45 -7.54 18.60
C SER A 318 -22.30 -8.03 17.70
N ASP A 319 -22.57 -8.97 16.75
CA ASP A 319 -21.58 -9.47 15.79
C ASP A 319 -21.33 -8.52 14.60
N ALA A 320 -22.22 -7.55 14.36
CA ALA A 320 -22.19 -6.69 13.17
C ALA A 320 -21.24 -5.47 13.24
N GLY A 321 -20.28 -5.45 14.15
CA GLY A 321 -19.13 -4.51 14.14
C GLY A 321 -19.45 -3.00 14.29
N THR A 322 -20.69 -2.61 14.56
CA THR A 322 -21.13 -1.20 14.67
C THR A 322 -21.17 -0.66 16.10
N SER A 323 -20.47 -1.31 17.04
CA SER A 323 -20.55 -0.99 18.47
C SER A 323 -19.85 0.31 18.89
N ALA A 324 -18.88 0.79 18.12
CA ALA A 324 -18.09 1.96 18.54
C ALA A 324 -18.91 3.26 18.71
N ASP A 325 -19.93 3.45 17.85
CA ASP A 325 -20.79 4.65 17.89
C ASP A 325 -21.88 4.60 19.00
N ARG A 326 -22.09 3.43 19.64
CA ARG A 326 -23.10 3.24 20.69
C ARG A 326 -22.52 3.20 22.10
N VAL A 327 -21.18 3.10 22.20
CA VAL A 327 -20.52 3.09 23.50
C VAL A 327 -20.50 4.51 24.05
N GLN A 328 -21.12 4.68 25.19
CA GLN A 328 -21.17 5.96 25.92
C GLN A 328 -20.78 5.76 27.39
N VAL A 329 -20.59 6.84 28.10
CA VAL A 329 -20.39 6.80 29.54
C VAL A 329 -21.74 6.54 30.19
N VAL A 330 -21.83 5.46 30.96
CA VAL A 330 -23.03 5.00 31.65
C VAL A 330 -22.79 5.04 33.15
N ALA A 331 -23.73 5.59 33.88
CA ALA A 331 -23.78 5.51 35.34
C ALA A 331 -24.25 4.09 35.73
N LEU A 332 -23.30 3.23 36.12
CA LEU A 332 -23.57 1.83 36.42
C LEU A 332 -24.57 1.65 37.56
N GLN A 333 -24.49 2.50 38.58
CA GLN A 333 -25.45 2.52 39.69
C GLN A 333 -26.91 2.73 39.24
N GLU A 334 -27.14 3.61 38.26
CA GLU A 334 -28.49 3.83 37.76
C GLU A 334 -29.04 2.63 36.98
N THR A 335 -28.13 1.97 36.23
CA THR A 335 -28.45 0.74 35.49
C THR A 335 -28.78 -0.42 36.46
N VAL A 336 -27.98 -0.57 37.53
CA VAL A 336 -28.23 -1.56 38.59
C VAL A 336 -29.57 -1.27 39.29
N ASP A 337 -29.84 0.00 39.63
CA ASP A 337 -31.12 0.39 40.25
C ASP A 337 -32.35 0.11 39.36
N ALA A 338 -32.21 0.33 38.05
CA ALA A 338 -33.26 0.01 37.08
C ALA A 338 -33.55 -1.52 37.04
N ALA A 339 -32.44 -2.30 37.02
CA ALA A 339 -32.56 -3.75 37.01
C ALA A 339 -33.11 -4.31 38.34
N LEU A 340 -32.73 -3.73 39.49
CA LEU A 340 -33.27 -4.05 40.81
C LEU A 340 -34.77 -3.80 40.90
N ARG A 341 -35.30 -2.69 40.34
CA ARG A 341 -36.75 -2.46 40.29
C ARG A 341 -37.47 -3.57 39.53
N ARG A 342 -36.93 -4.06 38.45
CA ARG A 342 -37.49 -5.20 37.67
C ARG A 342 -37.41 -6.51 38.45
N ALA A 343 -36.26 -6.81 39.09
CA ALA A 343 -36.10 -8.02 39.89
C ALA A 343 -37.08 -8.10 41.05
N ARG A 344 -37.35 -6.97 41.75
CA ARG A 344 -38.37 -6.88 42.83
C ARG A 344 -39.79 -7.15 42.34
N LEU A 345 -40.13 -6.80 41.10
CA LEU A 345 -41.46 -7.11 40.51
C LEU A 345 -41.57 -8.59 40.14
N ARG A 346 -40.48 -9.26 39.83
CA ARG A 346 -40.46 -10.71 39.46
C ARG A 346 -40.44 -11.65 40.64
N GLY A 347 -39.79 -11.25 41.72
CA GLY A 347 -39.74 -11.99 42.96
C GLY A 347 -40.25 -11.20 44.16
N PRO A 348 -41.55 -10.85 44.23
CA PRO A 348 -42.07 -10.02 45.28
C PRO A 348 -41.98 -10.66 46.68
N GLU A 349 -41.82 -11.96 46.75
CA GLU A 349 -41.61 -12.72 47.99
C GLU A 349 -40.17 -12.69 48.48
N LEU A 350 -39.20 -12.25 47.66
CA LEU A 350 -37.81 -12.25 48.02
C LEU A 350 -37.39 -10.94 48.68
N THR A 351 -36.44 -11.01 49.60
CA THR A 351 -35.79 -9.84 50.18
C THR A 351 -34.55 -9.48 49.43
N ILE A 352 -34.62 -8.41 48.59
CA ILE A 352 -33.44 -7.93 47.84
C ILE A 352 -32.75 -6.82 48.60
N ARG A 353 -31.54 -7.05 49.13
CA ARG A 353 -30.67 -6.04 49.79
C ARG A 353 -29.69 -5.52 48.78
N ALA A 354 -29.56 -4.20 48.71
CA ALA A 354 -28.69 -3.56 47.75
C ALA A 354 -27.82 -2.48 48.46
N ASP A 355 -26.51 -2.52 48.21
CA ASP A 355 -25.52 -1.50 48.61
C ASP A 355 -24.77 -1.09 47.35
N VAL A 356 -25.14 0.04 46.76
CA VAL A 356 -24.72 0.48 45.43
C VAL A 356 -24.02 1.82 45.49
N GLU A 357 -22.74 1.83 45.18
CA GLU A 357 -21.91 3.04 45.12
C GLU A 357 -21.84 3.56 43.66
N PRO A 358 -21.63 4.88 43.46
CA PRO A 358 -21.48 5.47 42.15
C PRO A 358 -20.27 4.92 41.41
N TRP A 359 -20.49 4.51 40.12
CA TRP A 359 -19.44 4.06 39.23
C TRP A 359 -19.83 4.34 37.78
N TYR A 360 -18.87 4.88 36.97
CA TYR A 360 -19.09 5.25 35.58
C TYR A 360 -18.26 4.38 34.66
N VAL A 361 -18.88 3.75 33.67
CA VAL A 361 -18.26 2.80 32.76
C VAL A 361 -18.50 3.20 31.31
N ARG A 362 -17.65 2.77 30.40
CA ARG A 362 -17.89 2.90 28.95
C ARG A 362 -18.53 1.63 28.43
N ALA A 363 -19.82 1.71 28.07
CA ALA A 363 -20.58 0.57 27.62
C ALA A 363 -21.73 1.00 26.70
N GLU A 364 -22.36 0.05 26.02
CA GLU A 364 -23.67 0.25 25.38
C GLU A 364 -24.77 0.12 26.48
N PRO A 365 -25.57 1.17 26.72
CA PRO A 365 -26.50 1.19 27.88
C PRO A 365 -27.50 0.07 27.87
N SER A 366 -28.13 -0.20 26.71
CA SER A 366 -29.15 -1.25 26.59
C SER A 366 -28.59 -2.66 26.76
N ALA A 367 -27.38 -2.90 26.29
CA ALA A 367 -26.68 -4.18 26.45
C ALA A 367 -26.28 -4.41 27.91
N LEU A 368 -25.74 -3.37 28.55
CA LEU A 368 -25.33 -3.42 29.96
C LEU A 368 -26.54 -3.63 30.88
N GLU A 369 -27.64 -2.89 30.69
CA GLU A 369 -28.87 -3.08 31.43
C GLU A 369 -29.38 -4.53 31.32
N ARG A 370 -29.42 -5.07 30.09
CA ARG A 370 -29.83 -6.45 29.84
C ARG A 370 -28.92 -7.47 30.53
N ALA A 371 -27.60 -7.25 30.52
CA ALA A 371 -26.65 -8.13 31.23
C ALA A 371 -26.93 -8.17 32.73
N ILE A 372 -27.14 -7.01 33.37
CA ILE A 372 -27.42 -6.91 34.78
C ILE A 372 -28.80 -7.55 35.10
N VAL A 373 -29.81 -7.30 34.27
CA VAL A 373 -31.12 -7.96 34.42
C VAL A 373 -30.99 -9.47 34.35
N ASN A 374 -30.19 -10.02 33.43
CA ASN A 374 -29.99 -11.46 33.31
C ASN A 374 -29.34 -12.09 34.56
N ILE A 375 -28.42 -11.37 35.18
CA ILE A 375 -27.79 -11.83 36.44
C ILE A 375 -28.82 -11.83 37.57
N LEU A 376 -29.58 -10.73 37.74
CA LEU A 376 -30.59 -10.59 38.79
C LEU A 376 -31.76 -11.57 38.58
N ASP A 377 -32.19 -11.78 37.35
CA ASP A 377 -33.23 -12.76 37.02
C ASP A 377 -32.81 -14.20 37.41
N ASN A 378 -31.54 -14.57 37.17
CA ASN A 378 -31.00 -15.82 37.63
C ASN A 378 -30.99 -15.92 39.16
N ALA A 379 -30.56 -14.86 39.87
CA ALA A 379 -30.55 -14.83 41.30
C ALA A 379 -31.97 -14.98 41.88
N VAL A 380 -32.98 -14.28 41.32
CA VAL A 380 -34.39 -14.43 41.70
C VAL A 380 -34.90 -15.82 41.41
N LYS A 381 -34.66 -16.39 40.24
CA LYS A 381 -35.14 -17.66 39.78
C LYS A 381 -34.64 -18.85 40.64
N PHE A 382 -33.40 -18.78 41.08
CA PHE A 382 -32.75 -19.89 41.84
C PHE A 382 -32.80 -19.70 43.36
N SER A 383 -33.27 -18.53 43.85
CA SER A 383 -33.47 -18.30 45.28
C SER A 383 -34.70 -19.07 45.80
N PRO A 384 -34.65 -19.63 47.04
CA PRO A 384 -35.82 -20.25 47.67
C PRO A 384 -36.89 -19.20 47.98
N GLU A 385 -38.17 -19.62 48.09
CA GLU A 385 -39.26 -18.74 48.48
C GLU A 385 -38.99 -18.04 49.83
N GLY A 386 -39.20 -16.73 49.90
CA GLY A 386 -38.86 -15.92 51.07
C GLY A 386 -37.34 -15.69 51.29
N GLY A 387 -36.52 -16.14 50.36
CA GLY A 387 -35.07 -16.02 50.43
C GLY A 387 -34.56 -14.60 50.28
N THR A 388 -33.25 -14.43 50.39
CA THR A 388 -32.57 -13.15 50.24
C THR A 388 -31.65 -13.17 49.01
N VAL A 389 -31.59 -12.02 48.30
CA VAL A 389 -30.58 -11.74 47.26
C VAL A 389 -29.80 -10.54 47.70
N ASP A 390 -28.48 -10.68 47.85
CA ASP A 390 -27.59 -9.57 48.25
C ASP A 390 -26.88 -9.03 47.00
N VAL A 391 -26.97 -7.70 46.81
CA VAL A 391 -26.37 -6.99 45.66
C VAL A 391 -25.44 -5.89 46.21
N SER A 392 -24.20 -5.88 45.73
CA SER A 392 -23.24 -4.85 46.08
C SER A 392 -22.51 -4.35 44.84
N LEU A 393 -22.38 -3.04 44.70
CA LEU A 393 -21.54 -2.38 43.71
C LEU A 393 -20.52 -1.49 44.42
N LYS A 394 -19.23 -1.87 44.38
CA LYS A 394 -18.11 -1.14 44.97
C LYS A 394 -16.91 -1.17 44.06
N ASP A 395 -16.27 -0.03 43.82
CA ASP A 395 -15.07 0.09 42.97
C ASP A 395 -15.15 -0.61 41.60
N GLY A 396 -16.34 -0.58 40.96
CA GLY A 396 -16.57 -1.23 39.66
C GLY A 396 -16.80 -2.72 39.71
N GLU A 397 -16.85 -3.30 40.91
CA GLU A 397 -17.22 -4.70 41.13
C GLU A 397 -18.68 -4.81 41.57
N LEU A 398 -19.52 -5.33 40.67
CA LEU A 398 -20.89 -5.71 40.97
C LEU A 398 -20.93 -7.16 41.40
N THR A 399 -21.35 -7.43 42.62
CA THR A 399 -21.62 -8.79 43.16
C THR A 399 -23.11 -8.99 43.37
N VAL A 400 -23.61 -10.11 42.89
CA VAL A 400 -24.98 -10.58 43.12
C VAL A 400 -24.92 -11.94 43.73
N ARG A 401 -25.39 -12.10 44.95
CA ARG A 401 -25.41 -13.37 45.71
C ARG A 401 -26.82 -13.87 45.89
N ASP A 402 -27.07 -15.06 45.45
CA ASP A 402 -28.26 -15.81 45.79
C ASP A 402 -28.00 -16.81 46.96
N HIS A 403 -29.06 -17.32 47.55
CA HIS A 403 -29.02 -18.34 48.61
C HIS A 403 -29.70 -19.63 48.13
N GLY A 404 -29.60 -19.95 46.84
CA GLY A 404 -30.14 -21.13 46.22
C GLY A 404 -29.32 -22.38 46.40
N PRO A 405 -29.55 -23.41 45.57
CA PRO A 405 -28.82 -24.68 45.65
C PRO A 405 -27.34 -24.58 45.26
N GLY A 406 -26.94 -23.49 44.61
CA GLY A 406 -25.61 -23.28 44.03
C GLY A 406 -25.42 -24.03 42.72
N ILE A 407 -24.18 -23.95 42.17
CA ILE A 407 -23.77 -24.57 40.92
C ILE A 407 -22.67 -25.58 41.25
N PRO A 408 -22.77 -26.88 40.84
CA PRO A 408 -21.72 -27.84 40.98
C PRO A 408 -20.40 -27.39 40.33
N ALA A 409 -19.27 -27.71 40.95
CA ALA A 409 -17.95 -27.26 40.45
C ALA A 409 -17.64 -27.73 39.01
N GLU A 410 -18.15 -28.92 38.65
CA GLU A 410 -18.02 -29.48 37.31
C GLU A 410 -18.84 -28.76 36.24
N GLU A 411 -19.86 -28.03 36.64
CA GLU A 411 -20.72 -27.25 35.74
C GLU A 411 -20.23 -25.80 35.51
N LEU A 412 -19.45 -25.24 36.44
CA LEU A 412 -18.95 -23.86 36.37
C LEU A 412 -18.21 -23.49 35.07
N PRO A 413 -17.38 -24.35 34.46
CA PRO A 413 -16.74 -24.04 33.18
C PRO A 413 -17.71 -23.79 32.02
N HIS A 414 -18.93 -24.34 32.10
CA HIS A 414 -19.93 -24.33 31.02
C HIS A 414 -21.04 -23.32 31.20
N VAL A 415 -21.16 -22.67 32.35
CA VAL A 415 -22.30 -21.79 32.67
C VAL A 415 -22.41 -20.56 31.72
N PHE A 416 -21.34 -20.17 31.03
CA PHE A 416 -21.31 -19.09 30.06
C PHE A 416 -21.46 -19.57 28.60
N ASP A 417 -21.51 -20.91 28.40
CA ASP A 417 -21.75 -21.47 27.06
C ASP A 417 -23.17 -21.14 26.59
N ARG A 418 -23.34 -20.93 25.31
CA ARG A 418 -24.66 -20.63 24.72
C ARG A 418 -25.58 -21.85 24.87
N PHE A 419 -26.85 -21.59 25.25
CA PHE A 419 -27.88 -22.60 25.42
C PHE A 419 -27.58 -23.66 26.55
N TRP A 420 -26.50 -23.45 27.28
CA TRP A 420 -26.16 -24.35 28.37
C TRP A 420 -27.14 -24.22 29.54
N ARG A 421 -27.61 -25.33 30.07
CA ARG A 421 -28.49 -25.43 31.23
C ARG A 421 -28.12 -26.61 32.11
N SER A 422 -28.00 -26.39 33.41
CA SER A 422 -27.80 -27.44 34.35
C SER A 422 -28.91 -28.52 34.25
N PRO A 423 -28.58 -29.81 34.32
CA PRO A 423 -29.59 -30.89 34.36
C PRO A 423 -30.69 -30.64 35.38
N SER A 424 -30.35 -30.12 36.55
CA SER A 424 -31.29 -29.75 37.63
C SER A 424 -32.22 -28.59 37.30
N ALA A 425 -31.78 -27.69 36.41
CA ALA A 425 -32.51 -26.48 36.03
C ALA A 425 -33.31 -26.60 34.72
N ARG A 426 -33.29 -27.78 34.07
CA ARG A 426 -34.00 -27.96 32.78
C ARG A 426 -35.51 -27.88 32.91
N ALA A 427 -36.07 -28.15 34.07
CA ALA A 427 -37.52 -28.01 34.32
C ALA A 427 -37.99 -26.55 34.55
N LEU A 428 -37.05 -25.62 34.82
CA LEU A 428 -37.37 -24.22 35.05
C LEU A 428 -37.33 -23.45 33.71
N PRO A 429 -38.15 -22.42 33.52
CA PRO A 429 -38.17 -21.64 32.28
C PRO A 429 -36.82 -20.92 32.03
N GLY A 430 -36.36 -20.83 30.75
CA GLY A 430 -35.18 -20.05 30.36
C GLY A 430 -34.47 -20.61 29.14
N SER A 431 -33.88 -19.74 28.36
CA SER A 431 -33.23 -20.00 27.07
C SER A 431 -31.80 -20.58 27.16
N GLY A 432 -31.13 -20.48 28.33
CA GLY A 432 -29.70 -20.76 28.44
C GLY A 432 -28.78 -19.70 27.76
N LEU A 433 -29.33 -18.61 27.28
CA LEU A 433 -28.57 -17.51 26.64
C LEU A 433 -28.22 -16.38 27.60
N GLY A 434 -28.89 -16.23 28.72
CA GLY A 434 -28.74 -15.08 29.63
C GLY A 434 -27.31 -14.86 30.10
N LEU A 435 -26.61 -15.92 30.60
CA LEU A 435 -25.24 -15.82 31.08
C LEU A 435 -24.23 -15.63 29.93
N SER A 436 -24.47 -16.20 28.76
CA SER A 436 -23.61 -15.97 27.59
C SER A 436 -23.71 -14.51 27.09
N ILE A 437 -24.90 -13.90 27.18
CA ILE A 437 -25.11 -12.46 26.92
C ILE A 437 -24.34 -11.62 27.95
N VAL A 438 -24.38 -12.00 29.23
CA VAL A 438 -23.62 -11.33 30.29
C VAL A 438 -22.13 -11.35 30.00
N ALA A 439 -21.55 -12.55 29.79
CA ALA A 439 -20.13 -12.71 29.50
C ALA A 439 -19.67 -11.86 28.32
N ARG A 440 -20.43 -11.89 27.24
CA ARG A 440 -20.11 -11.14 26.03
C ARG A 440 -20.19 -9.62 26.25
N THR A 441 -21.26 -9.13 26.89
CA THR A 441 -21.44 -7.69 27.16
C THR A 441 -20.35 -7.15 28.06
N VAL A 442 -19.99 -7.90 29.12
CA VAL A 442 -18.93 -7.52 30.03
C VAL A 442 -17.57 -7.50 29.33
N GLN A 443 -17.25 -8.52 28.53
CA GLN A 443 -16.00 -8.53 27.72
C GLN A 443 -15.93 -7.37 26.72
N GLN A 444 -17.03 -7.05 26.04
CA GLN A 444 -17.08 -5.90 25.12
C GLN A 444 -16.89 -4.58 25.82
N SER A 445 -17.24 -4.50 27.10
CA SER A 445 -16.99 -3.35 27.98
C SER A 445 -15.60 -3.35 28.63
N GLY A 446 -14.72 -4.30 28.27
CA GLY A 446 -13.36 -4.45 28.79
C GLY A 446 -13.31 -5.02 30.22
N GLY A 447 -14.37 -5.64 30.69
CA GLY A 447 -14.49 -6.22 32.02
C GLY A 447 -14.41 -7.76 32.05
N GLU A 448 -14.60 -8.31 33.23
CA GLU A 448 -14.62 -9.74 33.51
C GLU A 448 -15.86 -10.13 34.30
N VAL A 449 -16.38 -11.35 34.05
CA VAL A 449 -17.46 -11.94 34.82
C VAL A 449 -17.08 -13.34 35.30
N SER A 450 -17.45 -13.67 36.53
CA SER A 450 -17.25 -14.98 37.10
C SER A 450 -18.44 -15.40 37.97
N LEU A 451 -18.63 -16.70 38.08
CA LEU A 451 -19.58 -17.33 39.02
C LEU A 451 -18.81 -18.21 39.99
N THR A 452 -19.07 -18.05 41.27
CA THR A 452 -18.42 -18.86 42.32
C THR A 452 -19.45 -19.37 43.32
N PRO A 453 -19.24 -20.56 43.88
CA PRO A 453 -20.08 -21.06 44.96
C PRO A 453 -19.97 -20.15 46.21
N ALA A 454 -21.13 -19.80 46.79
CA ALA A 454 -21.15 -18.99 48.00
C ALA A 454 -20.89 -19.85 49.27
N ARG A 455 -20.16 -19.27 50.25
CA ARG A 455 -20.01 -19.94 51.59
C ARG A 455 -21.40 -20.03 52.23
N GLY A 456 -21.81 -21.24 52.58
CA GLY A 456 -23.13 -21.49 53.19
C GLY A 456 -24.25 -21.78 52.20
N GLY A 457 -23.93 -21.99 50.92
CA GLY A 457 -24.87 -22.30 49.82
C GLY A 457 -25.20 -21.07 48.95
N GLY A 458 -25.69 -21.38 47.75
CA GLY A 458 -25.96 -20.35 46.73
C GLY A 458 -24.78 -20.04 45.80
N THR A 459 -24.98 -19.07 44.94
CA THR A 459 -23.99 -18.62 43.94
C THR A 459 -23.69 -17.12 44.12
N VAL A 460 -22.44 -16.73 43.89
CA VAL A 460 -22.03 -15.33 43.75
C VAL A 460 -21.65 -15.10 42.31
N ALA A 461 -22.39 -14.21 41.65
CA ALA A 461 -22.01 -13.65 40.37
C ALA A 461 -21.20 -12.37 40.58
N THR A 462 -20.00 -12.28 40.04
CA THR A 462 -19.12 -11.14 40.15
C THR A 462 -18.87 -10.58 38.77
N VAL A 463 -19.15 -9.30 38.56
CA VAL A 463 -18.86 -8.53 37.33
C VAL A 463 -17.93 -7.40 37.68
N ARG A 464 -16.78 -7.36 37.03
CA ARG A 464 -15.80 -6.26 37.15
C ARG A 464 -15.78 -5.43 35.88
N LEU A 465 -16.02 -4.13 35.99
CA LEU A 465 -16.02 -3.22 34.86
C LEU A 465 -15.02 -2.07 35.09
N PRO A 466 -14.13 -1.82 34.14
CA PRO A 466 -13.21 -0.69 34.23
C PRO A 466 -14.00 0.62 34.17
N GLY A 467 -13.63 1.59 35.03
CA GLY A 467 -14.34 2.84 35.12
C GLY A 467 -13.76 3.78 36.17
N ALA A 468 -14.59 4.69 36.66
CA ALA A 468 -14.22 5.67 37.70
C ALA A 468 -15.43 6.00 38.60
N PRO A 469 -15.21 6.38 39.86
CA PRO A 469 -16.28 6.77 40.78
C PRO A 469 -16.94 8.12 40.46
N THR A 470 -16.31 8.91 39.58
CA THR A 470 -16.79 10.22 39.14
C THR A 470 -17.00 10.22 37.62
N PRO A 471 -18.00 10.95 37.09
CA PRO A 471 -18.19 11.09 35.68
C PRO A 471 -16.96 11.78 35.04
N PRO A 472 -16.59 11.41 33.80
CA PRO A 472 -15.53 12.13 33.09
C PRO A 472 -15.92 13.62 32.94
N PRO A 473 -14.96 14.55 33.01
CA PRO A 473 -15.24 15.95 32.74
C PRO A 473 -15.84 16.07 31.33
N HIS A 474 -16.95 16.83 31.19
CA HIS A 474 -17.49 17.18 29.88
C HIS A 474 -16.38 17.92 29.11
N LEU A 475 -15.87 17.31 28.05
CA LEU A 475 -15.09 18.02 27.03
C LEU A 475 -16.13 18.76 26.19
N ASP A 476 -16.28 20.10 26.47
CA ASP A 476 -17.05 21.02 25.64
C ASP A 476 -16.48 21.12 24.21
#